data_627969593e0a3ed799de7d71e09ac449
#
_entry.id   627969593e0a3ed799de7d71e09ac449
#
_cell.length_a   1.000
_cell.length_b   1.000
_cell.length_c   1.000
_cell.angle_alpha   90.00
_cell.angle_beta   90.00
_cell.angle_gamma   90.00
#
_symmetry.space_group_name_H-M   'P 1'
#
loop_
_entity.id
_entity.type
_entity.pdbx_description
1 polymer ?
#
loop_
_entity_poly.entity_id
_entity_poly.type
_entity_poly.pdbx_seq_one_letter_code
_entity_poly.pdbx_strand_id
1 'polypeptide(L)'
;MPRSEPDEPNLTFAAPDVAAEIVRWLAHLGSEKRMSGKTVEAYQRDARQFLVFLTEHLGGQPSLAKLAKLTPADVRAFMAARRGDGIGSRSLMRSLAGIRSFARFLERNGKGKVGALAAVRAPKIPKTLPKPLHIAAAKQVSDADLRAGEERDPWVLARDAAVLALLYGSGLRISEALGLKRKDMPAQARTRAGQRPDPGGQTDAIKVVGKGNKQRMVPVLPQVSQLIADYVAICPYDLPQDGPLFVGARGGPLSPRIVQLVMERLRGALSLPDTATPHALRHSFATHLLARGGDLRAIQELLGHASLSTTQIYTAVDTERLLEVYRSAHPRA
;
A
#
# COMPACT_ATOMS: atom_id res chain seq x y z
N MET A 1 -16.92 17.67 15.88
CA MET A 1 -16.17 18.52 14.96
C MET A 1 -16.72 18.28 13.56
N PRO A 2 -17.17 19.29 12.80
CA PRO A 2 -17.68 19.09 11.45
C PRO A 2 -16.53 18.54 10.57
N ARG A 3 -16.86 17.58 9.72
CA ARG A 3 -15.94 17.08 8.70
C ARG A 3 -15.58 18.26 7.80
N SER A 4 -14.28 18.57 7.68
CA SER A 4 -13.79 19.51 6.68
C SER A 4 -14.32 19.06 5.32
N GLU A 5 -15.04 19.94 4.65
CA GLU A 5 -15.43 19.75 3.25
C GLU A 5 -14.16 19.42 2.43
N PRO A 6 -14.24 18.48 1.48
CA PRO A 6 -13.10 18.21 0.63
C PRO A 6 -12.71 19.50 -0.09
N ASP A 7 -11.44 19.92 0.06
CA ASP A 7 -10.84 21.03 -0.66
C ASP A 7 -11.31 20.98 -2.11
N GLU A 8 -12.06 22.02 -2.53
CA GLU A 8 -12.43 22.15 -3.94
C GLU A 8 -11.14 22.16 -4.76
N PRO A 9 -11.02 21.32 -5.79
CA PRO A 9 -9.81 21.25 -6.57
C PRO A 9 -9.54 22.62 -7.19
N ASN A 10 -8.45 23.27 -6.76
CA ASN A 10 -8.00 24.51 -7.38
C ASN A 10 -7.62 24.21 -8.85
N LEU A 11 -8.54 24.50 -9.77
CA LEU A 11 -8.49 24.15 -11.19
C LEU A 11 -8.23 25.39 -12.07
N THR A 12 -7.54 26.41 -11.54
CA THR A 12 -7.20 27.66 -12.24
C THR A 12 -6.40 27.47 -13.53
N PHE A 13 -5.86 26.27 -13.76
CA PHE A 13 -5.11 25.86 -14.96
C PHE A 13 -5.98 25.21 -16.05
N ALA A 14 -7.29 25.17 -15.91
CA ALA A 14 -8.23 24.65 -16.91
C ALA A 14 -9.34 25.66 -17.18
N ALA A 15 -9.85 25.65 -18.40
CA ALA A 15 -11.04 26.45 -18.71
C ALA A 15 -12.26 25.91 -17.91
N PRO A 16 -13.27 26.78 -17.61
CA PRO A 16 -14.39 26.38 -16.74
C PRO A 16 -15.15 25.13 -17.19
N ASP A 17 -15.26 24.91 -18.51
CA ASP A 17 -15.89 23.71 -19.10
C ASP A 17 -15.15 22.42 -18.75
N VAL A 18 -13.82 22.41 -18.80
CA VAL A 18 -12.98 21.26 -18.41
C VAL A 18 -12.98 21.09 -16.90
N ALA A 19 -12.91 22.18 -16.14
CA ALA A 19 -12.93 22.14 -14.68
C ALA A 19 -14.21 21.47 -14.15
N ALA A 20 -15.37 21.86 -14.69
CA ALA A 20 -16.67 21.27 -14.34
C ALA A 20 -16.70 19.75 -14.63
N GLU A 21 -16.19 19.33 -15.79
CA GLU A 21 -16.17 17.89 -16.15
C GLU A 21 -15.17 17.08 -15.31
N ILE A 22 -14.08 17.67 -14.84
CA ILE A 22 -13.17 16.99 -13.88
C ILE A 22 -13.87 16.71 -12.57
N VAL A 23 -14.58 17.68 -12.00
CA VAL A 23 -15.35 17.49 -10.77
C VAL A 23 -16.36 16.35 -10.94
N ARG A 24 -17.12 16.35 -12.04
CA ARG A 24 -18.08 15.29 -12.36
C ARG A 24 -17.41 13.91 -12.53
N TRP A 25 -16.27 13.88 -13.20
CA TRP A 25 -15.50 12.64 -13.38
C TRP A 25 -14.98 12.09 -12.06
N LEU A 26 -14.43 12.92 -11.19
CA LEU A 26 -13.94 12.48 -9.87
C LEU A 26 -15.08 11.94 -9.00
N ALA A 27 -16.25 12.60 -9.01
CA ALA A 27 -17.45 12.11 -8.35
C ALA A 27 -17.90 10.75 -8.92
N HIS A 28 -17.93 10.58 -10.24
CA HIS A 28 -18.22 9.30 -10.91
C HIS A 28 -17.24 8.20 -10.51
N LEU A 29 -15.94 8.50 -10.39
CA LEU A 29 -14.95 7.51 -9.96
C LEU A 29 -15.19 7.05 -8.52
N GLY A 30 -15.56 7.96 -7.62
CA GLY A 30 -15.83 7.66 -6.22
C GLY A 30 -17.15 6.93 -6.01
N SER A 31 -18.24 7.45 -6.55
CA SER A 31 -19.60 6.96 -6.30
C SER A 31 -19.95 5.75 -7.15
N GLU A 32 -19.87 5.85 -8.47
CA GLU A 32 -20.33 4.80 -9.39
C GLU A 32 -19.28 3.72 -9.61
N LYS A 33 -18.01 4.09 -9.80
CA LYS A 33 -16.92 3.13 -9.96
C LYS A 33 -16.38 2.58 -8.64
N ARG A 34 -16.79 3.15 -7.52
CA ARG A 34 -16.39 2.73 -6.16
C ARG A 34 -14.87 2.56 -6.02
N MET A 35 -14.12 3.46 -6.67
CA MET A 35 -12.67 3.45 -6.56
C MET A 35 -12.24 3.90 -5.17
N SER A 36 -11.09 3.41 -4.70
CA SER A 36 -10.55 3.86 -3.41
C SER A 36 -10.20 5.36 -3.45
N GLY A 37 -10.38 6.08 -2.35
CA GLY A 37 -10.04 7.50 -2.24
C GLY A 37 -8.62 7.78 -2.75
N LYS A 38 -7.63 6.96 -2.38
CA LYS A 38 -6.25 7.07 -2.87
C LYS A 38 -6.10 6.92 -4.39
N THR A 39 -6.98 6.15 -5.04
CA THR A 39 -6.98 6.05 -6.51
C THR A 39 -7.57 7.31 -7.12
N VAL A 40 -8.65 7.84 -6.55
CA VAL A 40 -9.28 9.09 -6.99
C VAL A 40 -8.30 10.25 -6.84
N GLU A 41 -7.64 10.40 -5.70
CA GLU A 41 -6.58 11.40 -5.45
C GLU A 41 -5.42 11.28 -6.46
N ALA A 42 -4.97 10.06 -6.74
CA ALA A 42 -3.91 9.84 -7.72
C ALA A 42 -4.34 10.27 -9.13
N TYR A 43 -5.55 9.94 -9.54
CA TYR A 43 -6.10 10.31 -10.85
C TYR A 43 -6.36 11.82 -10.95
N GLN A 44 -6.85 12.45 -9.88
CA GLN A 44 -7.00 13.91 -9.79
C GLN A 44 -5.65 14.61 -10.01
N ARG A 45 -4.62 14.16 -9.29
CA ARG A 45 -3.26 14.71 -9.42
C ARG A 45 -2.71 14.50 -10.83
N ASP A 46 -2.90 13.32 -11.42
CA ASP A 46 -2.41 13.01 -12.76
C ASP A 46 -3.13 13.88 -13.82
N ALA A 47 -4.44 14.08 -13.71
CA ALA A 47 -5.21 14.98 -14.58
C ALA A 47 -4.76 16.44 -14.42
N ARG A 48 -4.58 16.91 -13.17
CA ARG A 48 -4.06 18.25 -12.89
C ARG A 48 -2.72 18.48 -13.57
N GLN A 49 -1.78 17.56 -13.40
CA GLN A 49 -0.43 17.69 -13.99
C GLN A 49 -0.48 17.75 -15.51
N PHE A 50 -1.38 17.00 -16.15
CA PHE A 50 -1.59 17.03 -17.58
C PHE A 50 -2.14 18.39 -18.05
N LEU A 51 -3.13 18.93 -17.34
CA LEU A 51 -3.75 20.23 -17.69
C LEU A 51 -2.79 21.40 -17.46
N VAL A 52 -2.00 21.36 -16.39
CA VAL A 52 -0.93 22.37 -16.17
C VAL A 52 0.06 22.35 -17.33
N PHE A 53 0.55 21.19 -17.72
CA PHE A 53 1.41 21.06 -18.88
C PHE A 53 0.75 21.62 -20.17
N LEU A 54 -0.52 21.28 -20.41
CA LEU A 54 -1.23 21.75 -21.60
C LEU A 54 -1.44 23.27 -21.58
N THR A 55 -1.60 23.89 -20.42
CA THR A 55 -1.74 25.35 -20.31
C THR A 55 -0.50 26.07 -20.83
N GLU A 56 0.67 25.58 -20.48
CA GLU A 56 1.96 26.10 -20.96
C GLU A 56 2.18 25.73 -22.43
N HIS A 57 1.95 24.48 -22.79
CA HIS A 57 2.22 23.93 -24.12
C HIS A 57 1.32 24.53 -25.23
N LEU A 58 0.06 24.85 -24.91
CA LEU A 58 -0.92 25.43 -25.85
C LEU A 58 -1.07 26.95 -25.73
N GLY A 59 -0.29 27.60 -24.85
CA GLY A 59 -0.34 29.02 -24.64
C GLY A 59 -1.66 29.54 -24.02
N GLY A 60 -2.25 28.77 -23.11
CA GLY A 60 -3.44 29.15 -22.34
C GLY A 60 -4.32 27.97 -21.93
N GLN A 61 -5.27 28.23 -21.04
CA GLN A 61 -6.12 27.20 -20.44
C GLN A 61 -6.77 26.27 -21.48
N PRO A 62 -6.63 24.95 -21.35
CA PRO A 62 -7.28 23.99 -22.22
C PRO A 62 -8.80 23.97 -21.98
N SER A 63 -9.58 24.17 -23.05
CA SER A 63 -11.03 23.97 -23.12
C SER A 63 -11.34 22.57 -23.68
N LEU A 64 -12.59 22.11 -23.60
CA LEU A 64 -13.03 20.86 -24.21
C LEU A 64 -12.73 20.84 -25.73
N ALA A 65 -12.92 21.96 -26.41
CA ALA A 65 -12.59 22.12 -27.83
C ALA A 65 -11.09 21.96 -28.10
N LYS A 66 -10.22 22.51 -27.25
CA LYS A 66 -8.77 22.32 -27.36
C LYS A 66 -8.36 20.87 -27.06
N LEU A 67 -8.96 20.22 -26.04
CA LEU A 67 -8.71 18.82 -25.72
C LEU A 67 -9.07 17.87 -26.88
N ALA A 68 -10.16 18.13 -27.59
CA ALA A 68 -10.58 17.36 -28.76
C ALA A 68 -9.61 17.47 -29.94
N LYS A 69 -8.87 18.58 -30.03
CA LYS A 69 -7.89 18.86 -31.10
C LYS A 69 -6.45 18.39 -30.77
N LEU A 70 -6.22 17.84 -29.57
CA LEU A 70 -4.90 17.34 -29.20
C LEU A 70 -4.39 16.30 -30.21
N THR A 71 -3.11 16.38 -30.48
CA THR A 71 -2.40 15.42 -31.34
C THR A 71 -1.66 14.38 -30.51
N PRO A 72 -1.31 13.22 -31.06
CA PRO A 72 -0.42 12.28 -30.41
C PRO A 72 0.95 12.86 -30.04
N ALA A 73 1.39 13.93 -30.75
CA ALA A 73 2.63 14.63 -30.45
C ALA A 73 2.54 15.38 -29.10
N ASP A 74 1.42 16.05 -28.82
CA ASP A 74 1.21 16.78 -27.55
C ASP A 74 1.23 15.82 -26.35
N VAL A 75 0.59 14.66 -26.50
CA VAL A 75 0.62 13.62 -25.45
C VAL A 75 2.03 13.07 -25.24
N ARG A 76 2.80 12.86 -26.32
CA ARG A 76 4.20 12.44 -26.22
C ARG A 76 5.08 13.52 -25.59
N ALA A 77 4.86 14.79 -25.89
CA ALA A 77 5.55 15.93 -25.28
C ALA A 77 5.30 15.96 -23.75
N PHE A 78 4.05 15.76 -23.31
CA PHE A 78 3.74 15.62 -21.89
C PHE A 78 4.54 14.45 -21.26
N MET A 79 4.54 13.29 -21.90
CA MET A 79 5.25 12.11 -21.38
C MET A 79 6.76 12.35 -21.30
N ALA A 80 7.33 13.11 -22.28
CA ALA A 80 8.74 13.48 -22.29
C ALA A 80 9.07 14.47 -21.18
N ALA A 81 8.26 15.52 -20.99
CA ALA A 81 8.41 16.48 -19.91
C ALA A 81 8.41 15.79 -18.55
N ARG A 82 7.43 14.89 -18.31
CA ARG A 82 7.37 14.13 -17.06
C ARG A 82 8.58 13.21 -16.82
N ARG A 83 9.18 12.67 -17.90
CA ARG A 83 10.45 11.93 -17.79
C ARG A 83 11.60 12.85 -17.39
N GLY A 84 11.66 14.05 -17.97
CA GLY A 84 12.62 15.07 -17.58
C GLY A 84 12.55 15.42 -16.09
N ASP A 85 11.34 15.40 -15.50
CA ASP A 85 11.12 15.54 -14.05
C ASP A 85 11.53 14.30 -13.23
N GLY A 86 12.16 13.30 -13.83
CA GLY A 86 12.60 12.07 -13.15
C GLY A 86 11.48 11.04 -12.91
N ILE A 87 10.29 11.20 -13.52
CA ILE A 87 9.17 10.28 -13.32
C ILE A 87 9.39 8.95 -14.05
N GLY A 88 9.45 7.87 -13.30
CA GLY A 88 9.66 6.52 -13.83
C GLY A 88 8.49 5.97 -14.66
N SER A 89 8.78 5.00 -15.55
CA SER A 89 7.83 4.43 -16.52
C SER A 89 6.52 3.91 -15.89
N ARG A 90 6.58 3.34 -14.66
CA ARG A 90 5.37 2.85 -13.94
C ARG A 90 4.43 3.99 -13.57
N SER A 91 4.95 5.10 -13.08
CA SER A 91 4.18 6.29 -12.75
C SER A 91 3.61 6.96 -14.00
N LEU A 92 4.37 7.01 -15.10
CA LEU A 92 3.88 7.49 -16.39
C LEU A 92 2.73 6.64 -16.94
N MET A 93 2.81 5.32 -16.83
CA MET A 93 1.70 4.43 -17.21
C MET A 93 0.43 4.71 -16.39
N ARG A 94 0.57 4.89 -15.07
CA ARG A 94 -0.57 5.24 -14.22
C ARG A 94 -1.17 6.57 -14.62
N SER A 95 -0.34 7.60 -14.82
CA SER A 95 -0.76 8.92 -15.25
C SER A 95 -1.55 8.85 -16.57
N LEU A 96 -1.00 8.15 -17.58
CA LEU A 96 -1.69 7.95 -18.85
C LEU A 96 -3.02 7.18 -18.67
N ALA A 97 -3.10 6.22 -17.75
CA ALA A 97 -4.34 5.51 -17.45
C ALA A 97 -5.40 6.42 -16.83
N GLY A 98 -5.02 7.32 -15.89
CA GLY A 98 -5.90 8.31 -15.30
C GLY A 98 -6.45 9.30 -16.34
N ILE A 99 -5.56 9.86 -17.17
CA ILE A 99 -5.93 10.81 -18.22
C ILE A 99 -6.86 10.15 -19.27
N ARG A 100 -6.57 8.92 -19.65
CA ARG A 100 -7.47 8.13 -20.53
C ARG A 100 -8.82 7.80 -19.88
N SER A 101 -8.85 7.62 -18.58
CA SER A 101 -10.12 7.46 -17.85
C SER A 101 -10.98 8.71 -17.97
N PHE A 102 -10.37 9.90 -17.81
CA PHE A 102 -11.04 11.18 -18.01
C PHE A 102 -11.54 11.35 -19.45
N ALA A 103 -10.69 11.09 -20.44
CA ALA A 103 -11.08 11.19 -21.86
C ALA A 103 -12.27 10.30 -22.21
N ARG A 104 -12.28 9.04 -21.74
CA ARG A 104 -13.42 8.11 -21.89
C ARG A 104 -14.68 8.60 -21.18
N PHE A 105 -14.54 9.27 -20.05
CA PHE A 105 -15.66 9.89 -19.37
C PHE A 105 -16.26 11.01 -20.21
N LEU A 106 -15.44 11.90 -20.79
CA LEU A 106 -15.90 12.95 -21.70
C LEU A 106 -16.62 12.38 -22.92
N GLU A 107 -16.04 11.37 -23.57
CA GLU A 107 -16.63 10.72 -24.75
C GLU A 107 -18.02 10.12 -24.44
N ARG A 108 -18.15 9.39 -23.32
CA ARG A 108 -19.43 8.78 -22.90
C ARG A 108 -20.51 9.80 -22.54
N ASN A 109 -20.11 10.98 -22.09
CA ASN A 109 -21.05 12.07 -21.74
C ASN A 109 -21.27 13.06 -22.90
N GLY A 110 -20.88 12.73 -24.13
CA GLY A 110 -21.09 13.57 -25.30
C GLY A 110 -20.29 14.88 -25.31
N LYS A 111 -19.22 14.97 -24.51
CA LYS A 111 -18.38 16.16 -24.35
C LYS A 111 -17.19 16.23 -25.31
N GLY A 112 -17.14 15.32 -26.27
CA GLY A 112 -16.08 15.21 -27.26
C GLY A 112 -15.17 14.02 -27.06
N LYS A 113 -14.36 13.73 -28.09
CA LYS A 113 -13.42 12.61 -28.12
C LYS A 113 -11.99 13.13 -28.15
N VAL A 114 -11.16 12.64 -27.23
CA VAL A 114 -9.73 12.95 -27.18
C VAL A 114 -8.93 11.79 -27.83
N GLY A 115 -9.00 11.74 -29.17
CA GLY A 115 -8.42 10.62 -29.96
C GLY A 115 -6.90 10.45 -29.78
N ALA A 116 -6.18 11.52 -29.54
CA ALA A 116 -4.73 11.53 -29.30
C ALA A 116 -4.29 10.56 -28.18
N LEU A 117 -5.08 10.46 -27.12
CA LEU A 117 -4.77 9.62 -25.96
C LEU A 117 -4.86 8.11 -26.26
N ALA A 118 -5.70 7.73 -27.24
CA ALA A 118 -5.79 6.33 -27.69
C ALA A 118 -4.57 5.93 -28.55
N ALA A 119 -4.06 6.86 -29.35
CA ALA A 119 -2.97 6.63 -30.31
C ALA A 119 -1.57 6.50 -29.65
N VAL A 120 -1.37 7.02 -28.43
CA VAL A 120 -0.06 6.95 -27.76
C VAL A 120 0.07 5.61 -27.02
N ARG A 121 1.15 4.87 -27.28
CA ARG A 121 1.44 3.63 -26.54
C ARG A 121 1.99 3.95 -25.15
N ALA A 122 1.53 3.18 -24.15
CA ALA A 122 2.11 3.26 -22.82
C ALA A 122 3.58 2.80 -22.81
N PRO A 123 4.45 3.35 -21.94
CA PRO A 123 5.80 2.90 -21.78
C PRO A 123 5.86 1.40 -21.49
N LYS A 124 6.77 0.68 -22.14
CA LYS A 124 7.05 -0.71 -21.78
C LYS A 124 7.76 -0.75 -20.42
N ILE A 125 7.22 -1.52 -19.49
CA ILE A 125 7.88 -1.82 -18.22
C ILE A 125 8.48 -3.21 -18.37
N PRO A 126 9.79 -3.38 -18.12
CA PRO A 126 10.36 -4.71 -17.99
C PRO A 126 9.60 -5.46 -16.88
N LYS A 127 9.15 -6.68 -17.17
CA LYS A 127 8.56 -7.57 -16.17
C LYS A 127 9.69 -8.09 -15.27
N THR A 128 10.18 -7.26 -14.36
CA THR A 128 11.04 -7.73 -13.29
C THR A 128 10.15 -8.36 -12.23
N LEU A 129 10.20 -9.68 -12.12
CA LEU A 129 9.63 -10.36 -10.95
C LEU A 129 10.39 -9.86 -9.71
N PRO A 130 9.70 -9.37 -8.69
CA PRO A 130 10.36 -9.02 -7.43
C PRO A 130 11.10 -10.27 -6.94
N LYS A 131 12.42 -10.18 -6.80
CA LYS A 131 13.17 -11.27 -6.16
C LYS A 131 12.82 -11.29 -4.68
N PRO A 132 12.41 -12.42 -4.12
CA PRO A 132 12.22 -12.54 -2.68
C PRO A 132 13.57 -12.30 -1.98
N LEU A 133 13.52 -11.72 -0.79
CA LEU A 133 14.69 -11.64 0.07
C LEU A 133 15.07 -13.05 0.52
N HIS A 134 16.36 -13.30 0.69
CA HIS A 134 16.81 -14.53 1.32
C HIS A 134 16.26 -14.64 2.76
N ILE A 135 16.00 -15.86 3.25
CA ILE A 135 15.38 -16.09 4.57
C ILE A 135 16.15 -15.37 5.68
N ALA A 136 17.50 -15.48 5.69
CA ALA A 136 18.33 -14.79 6.67
C ALA A 136 18.13 -13.28 6.64
N ALA A 137 18.15 -12.66 5.45
CA ALA A 137 17.96 -11.23 5.27
C ALA A 137 16.55 -10.77 5.71
N ALA A 138 15.51 -11.54 5.39
CA ALA A 138 14.15 -11.25 5.81
C ALA A 138 13.97 -11.36 7.35
N LYS A 139 14.69 -12.29 8.00
CA LYS A 139 14.74 -12.38 9.46
C LYS A 139 15.45 -11.18 10.08
N GLN A 140 16.63 -10.81 9.57
CA GLN A 140 17.42 -9.67 10.04
C GLN A 140 16.64 -8.34 9.97
N VAL A 141 15.90 -8.11 8.90
CA VAL A 141 15.09 -6.89 8.73
C VAL A 141 14.06 -6.70 9.86
N SER A 142 13.52 -7.76 10.40
CA SER A 142 12.52 -7.73 11.49
C SER A 142 13.12 -8.04 12.87
N ASP A 143 14.44 -8.02 13.00
CA ASP A 143 15.15 -8.22 14.25
C ASP A 143 15.44 -6.85 14.89
N ALA A 144 14.92 -6.63 16.10
CA ALA A 144 15.11 -5.38 16.83
C ALA A 144 16.54 -5.26 17.37
N ASP A 145 17.15 -6.39 17.75
CA ASP A 145 18.48 -6.40 18.38
C ASP A 145 19.59 -5.97 17.42
N LEU A 146 19.44 -6.25 16.13
CA LEU A 146 20.37 -5.79 15.09
C LEU A 146 20.37 -4.27 14.88
N ARG A 147 19.45 -3.55 15.51
CA ARG A 147 19.34 -2.10 15.51
C ARG A 147 19.81 -1.46 16.81
N ALA A 148 20.25 -2.26 17.76
CA ALA A 148 20.89 -1.77 18.97
C ALA A 148 22.09 -0.92 18.59
N GLY A 149 22.05 0.38 18.92
CA GLY A 149 23.08 1.36 18.53
C GLY A 149 22.64 2.39 17.48
N GLU A 150 21.44 2.28 16.88
CA GLU A 150 20.88 3.39 16.13
C GLU A 150 20.51 4.55 17.09
N GLU A 151 20.89 5.78 16.72
CA GLU A 151 20.52 7.01 17.47
C GLU A 151 19.04 7.35 17.32
N ARG A 152 18.16 6.45 17.79
CA ARG A 152 16.71 6.65 17.82
C ARG A 152 16.12 6.10 19.11
N ASP A 153 14.99 6.69 19.51
CA ASP A 153 14.29 6.25 20.71
C ASP A 153 14.00 4.73 20.67
N PRO A 154 14.26 3.99 21.75
CA PRO A 154 14.06 2.54 21.81
C PRO A 154 12.65 2.11 21.38
N TRP A 155 11.61 2.86 21.74
CA TRP A 155 10.23 2.57 21.36
C TRP A 155 10.00 2.67 19.83
N VAL A 156 10.73 3.57 19.14
CA VAL A 156 10.67 3.72 17.68
C VAL A 156 11.27 2.49 16.99
N LEU A 157 12.37 1.98 17.53
CA LEU A 157 13.03 0.76 17.03
C LEU A 157 12.14 -0.46 17.23
N ALA A 158 11.54 -0.62 18.42
CA ALA A 158 10.60 -1.69 18.74
C ALA A 158 9.35 -1.63 17.85
N ARG A 159 8.79 -0.42 17.62
CA ARG A 159 7.69 -0.21 16.69
C ARG A 159 8.01 -0.68 15.28
N ASP A 160 9.16 -0.24 14.76
CA ASP A 160 9.59 -0.55 13.40
C ASP A 160 9.83 -2.06 13.24
N ALA A 161 10.43 -2.71 14.25
CA ALA A 161 10.61 -4.16 14.28
C ALA A 161 9.25 -4.90 14.27
N ALA A 162 8.30 -4.49 15.11
CA ALA A 162 6.97 -5.09 15.17
C ALA A 162 6.22 -4.96 13.83
N VAL A 163 6.27 -3.77 13.18
CA VAL A 163 5.65 -3.57 11.86
C VAL A 163 6.29 -4.46 10.80
N LEU A 164 7.63 -4.50 10.72
CA LEU A 164 8.33 -5.31 9.72
C LEU A 164 8.13 -6.81 9.97
N ALA A 165 8.07 -7.24 11.23
CA ALA A 165 7.72 -8.60 11.60
C ALA A 165 6.31 -9.00 11.17
N LEU A 166 5.31 -8.12 11.25
CA LEU A 166 3.97 -8.35 10.70
C LEU A 166 3.98 -8.49 9.17
N LEU A 167 4.78 -7.69 8.46
CA LEU A 167 4.88 -7.77 7.00
C LEU A 167 5.50 -9.11 6.54
N TYR A 168 6.53 -9.57 7.21
CA TYR A 168 7.21 -10.83 6.88
C TYR A 168 6.62 -12.04 7.59
N GLY A 169 6.30 -11.92 8.90
CA GLY A 169 5.81 -13.04 9.70
C GLY A 169 4.35 -13.40 9.44
N SER A 170 3.52 -12.44 9.05
CA SER A 170 2.09 -12.63 8.79
C SER A 170 1.67 -12.25 7.37
N GLY A 171 2.60 -11.83 6.53
CA GLY A 171 2.35 -11.48 5.14
C GLY A 171 1.36 -10.32 4.94
N LEU A 172 1.25 -9.41 5.89
CA LEU A 172 0.33 -8.27 5.78
C LEU A 172 0.79 -7.27 4.71
N ARG A 173 -0.17 -6.58 4.06
CA ARG A 173 0.14 -5.35 3.33
C ARG A 173 0.47 -4.25 4.32
N ILE A 174 1.34 -3.32 3.95
CA ILE A 174 1.67 -2.18 4.81
C ILE A 174 0.41 -1.43 5.30
N SER A 175 -0.58 -1.24 4.43
CA SER A 175 -1.84 -0.59 4.81
C SER A 175 -2.70 -1.41 5.76
N GLU A 176 -2.61 -2.74 5.72
CA GLU A 176 -3.29 -3.64 6.64
C GLU A 176 -2.62 -3.61 8.01
N ALA A 177 -1.29 -3.70 8.06
CA ALA A 177 -0.53 -3.59 9.31
C ALA A 177 -0.75 -2.25 10.01
N LEU A 178 -0.66 -1.14 9.26
CA LEU A 178 -0.85 0.21 9.82
C LEU A 178 -2.33 0.57 10.08
N GLY A 179 -3.26 -0.20 9.55
CA GLY A 179 -4.69 -0.07 9.81
C GLY A 179 -5.16 -0.81 11.06
N LEU A 180 -4.30 -1.60 11.71
CA LEU A 180 -4.63 -2.27 12.96
C LEU A 180 -4.88 -1.26 14.08
N LYS A 181 -5.93 -1.50 14.83
CA LYS A 181 -6.25 -0.75 16.05
C LYS A 181 -5.69 -1.46 17.28
N ARG A 182 -5.56 -0.75 18.39
CA ARG A 182 -5.11 -1.33 19.65
C ARG A 182 -5.92 -2.56 20.06
N LYS A 183 -7.25 -2.53 19.88
CA LYS A 183 -8.15 -3.66 20.16
C LYS A 183 -7.96 -4.88 19.25
N ASP A 184 -7.37 -4.70 18.05
CA ASP A 184 -7.10 -5.78 17.09
C ASP A 184 -5.75 -6.48 17.36
N MET A 185 -5.01 -6.02 18.38
CA MET A 185 -3.76 -6.60 18.81
C MET A 185 -3.92 -8.09 19.14
N PRO A 186 -2.95 -8.95 18.80
CA PRO A 186 -2.99 -10.37 19.14
C PRO A 186 -3.23 -10.60 20.65
N ALA A 187 -4.03 -11.62 21.01
CA ALA A 187 -4.37 -11.88 22.39
C ALA A 187 -3.13 -12.14 23.25
N GLN A 188 -2.17 -12.90 22.74
CA GLN A 188 -0.90 -13.15 23.43
C GLN A 188 -0.09 -11.87 23.66
N ALA A 189 -0.13 -10.92 22.74
CA ALA A 189 0.53 -9.64 22.92
C ALA A 189 -0.11 -8.78 24.02
N ARG A 190 -1.39 -9.02 24.35
CA ARG A 190 -2.09 -8.31 25.45
C ARG A 190 -1.68 -8.80 26.83
N THR A 191 -1.33 -10.08 26.96
CA THR A 191 -1.02 -10.74 28.24
C THR A 191 0.47 -10.77 28.57
N ARG A 192 1.36 -10.54 27.60
CA ARG A 192 2.80 -10.78 27.71
C ARG A 192 3.67 -9.53 27.76
N ALA A 193 3.13 -8.35 28.03
CA ALA A 193 3.97 -7.17 28.22
C ALA A 193 5.02 -7.43 29.31
N GLY A 194 6.30 -7.57 28.92
CA GLY A 194 7.42 -7.84 29.83
C GLY A 194 7.75 -9.32 30.12
N GLN A 195 7.07 -10.30 29.50
CA GLN A 195 7.40 -11.73 29.64
C GLN A 195 8.19 -12.24 28.43
N ARG A 196 9.11 -13.21 28.65
CA ARG A 196 9.84 -13.84 27.55
C ARG A 196 8.91 -14.64 26.63
N PRO A 197 9.18 -14.67 25.30
CA PRO A 197 8.40 -15.47 24.36
C PRO A 197 8.41 -16.94 24.78
N ASP A 198 7.25 -17.57 24.78
CA ASP A 198 7.15 -19.02 24.86
C ASP A 198 7.32 -19.61 23.46
N PRO A 199 8.43 -20.31 23.15
CA PRO A 199 8.68 -20.87 21.82
C PRO A 199 7.63 -21.91 21.40
N GLY A 200 6.95 -22.54 22.37
CA GLY A 200 5.86 -23.49 22.17
C GLY A 200 4.46 -22.87 22.21
N GLY A 201 4.36 -21.54 22.33
CA GLY A 201 3.08 -20.84 22.42
C GLY A 201 2.19 -21.02 21.18
N GLN A 202 0.87 -21.06 21.41
CA GLN A 202 -0.11 -21.17 20.33
C GLN A 202 -0.01 -19.96 19.38
N THR A 203 -0.08 -20.21 18.07
CA THR A 203 -0.20 -19.17 17.05
C THR A 203 -1.52 -18.44 17.22
N ASP A 204 -1.44 -17.12 17.36
CA ASP A 204 -2.61 -16.25 17.47
C ASP A 204 -3.16 -15.91 16.08
N ALA A 205 -4.35 -15.33 16.02
CA ALA A 205 -4.94 -14.86 14.78
C ALA A 205 -5.55 -13.48 14.97
N ILE A 206 -5.29 -12.60 14.01
CA ILE A 206 -5.85 -11.25 13.97
C ILE A 206 -6.77 -11.06 12.77
N LYS A 207 -7.80 -10.26 12.95
CA LYS A 207 -8.72 -9.87 11.88
C LYS A 207 -8.18 -8.65 11.16
N VAL A 208 -7.98 -8.77 9.86
CA VAL A 208 -7.53 -7.65 9.02
C VAL A 208 -8.56 -7.29 7.96
N VAL A 209 -8.63 -5.99 7.62
CA VAL A 209 -9.51 -5.45 6.59
C VAL A 209 -8.68 -5.13 5.36
N GLY A 210 -8.90 -5.86 4.28
CA GLY A 210 -8.21 -5.69 3.01
C GLY A 210 -8.92 -4.76 2.03
N LYS A 211 -8.46 -4.75 0.77
CA LYS A 211 -9.04 -3.97 -0.32
C LYS A 211 -10.52 -4.34 -0.53
N GLY A 212 -11.38 -3.32 -0.64
CA GLY A 212 -12.82 -3.51 -0.83
C GLY A 212 -13.55 -3.94 0.45
N ASN A 213 -13.00 -3.59 1.63
CA ASN A 213 -13.57 -3.91 2.94
C ASN A 213 -13.70 -5.43 3.24
N LYS A 214 -12.96 -6.26 2.49
CA LYS A 214 -12.94 -7.71 2.71
C LYS A 214 -12.15 -8.02 3.97
N GLN A 215 -12.75 -8.78 4.88
CA GLN A 215 -12.13 -9.21 6.13
C GLN A 215 -11.55 -10.60 5.97
N ARG A 216 -10.42 -10.86 6.62
CA ARG A 216 -9.84 -12.20 6.75
C ARG A 216 -9.10 -12.35 8.07
N MET A 217 -8.99 -13.57 8.54
CA MET A 217 -8.13 -13.93 9.67
C MET A 217 -6.70 -14.14 9.15
N VAL A 218 -5.72 -13.68 9.92
CA VAL A 218 -4.30 -13.83 9.59
C VAL A 218 -3.58 -14.34 10.82
N PRO A 219 -2.82 -15.45 10.70
CA PRO A 219 -2.06 -15.98 11.81
C PRO A 219 -0.90 -15.05 12.19
N VAL A 220 -0.61 -14.99 13.48
CA VAL A 220 0.50 -14.23 14.06
C VAL A 220 1.33 -15.14 14.93
N LEU A 221 2.61 -15.29 14.59
CA LEU A 221 3.55 -16.08 15.36
C LEU A 221 3.77 -15.51 16.77
N PRO A 222 4.07 -16.36 17.77
CA PRO A 222 4.36 -15.89 19.14
C PRO A 222 5.46 -14.83 19.20
N GLN A 223 6.50 -14.94 18.36
CA GLN A 223 7.59 -13.96 18.29
C GLN A 223 7.10 -12.59 17.76
N VAL A 224 6.17 -12.59 16.79
CA VAL A 224 5.59 -11.35 16.28
C VAL A 224 4.67 -10.71 17.32
N SER A 225 3.88 -11.52 18.03
CA SER A 225 3.07 -11.07 19.15
C SER A 225 3.93 -10.44 20.27
N GLN A 226 5.10 -11.03 20.55
CA GLN A 226 6.04 -10.48 21.54
C GLN A 226 6.58 -9.11 21.11
N LEU A 227 7.06 -8.97 19.86
CA LEU A 227 7.55 -7.69 19.35
C LEU A 227 6.48 -6.58 19.42
N ILE A 228 5.22 -6.93 19.21
CA ILE A 228 4.10 -5.98 19.39
C ILE A 228 3.94 -5.62 20.88
N ALA A 229 4.02 -6.60 21.78
CA ALA A 229 3.92 -6.38 23.20
C ALA A 229 5.05 -5.47 23.72
N ASP A 230 6.29 -5.75 23.29
CA ASP A 230 7.47 -4.97 23.66
C ASP A 230 7.36 -3.52 23.21
N TYR A 231 6.91 -3.30 21.97
CA TYR A 231 6.62 -1.96 21.48
C TYR A 231 5.58 -1.24 22.32
N VAL A 232 4.45 -1.91 22.61
CA VAL A 232 3.35 -1.30 23.37
C VAL A 232 3.77 -0.97 24.81
N ALA A 233 4.64 -1.80 25.40
CA ALA A 233 5.09 -1.60 26.80
C ALA A 233 5.96 -0.35 26.97
N ILE A 234 6.72 0.04 25.94
CA ILE A 234 7.65 1.18 26.00
C ILE A 234 7.22 2.38 25.16
N CYS A 235 6.06 2.28 24.48
CA CYS A 235 5.51 3.40 23.72
C CYS A 235 5.11 4.55 24.66
N PRO A 236 5.63 5.79 24.46
CA PRO A 236 5.35 6.91 25.35
C PRO A 236 3.97 7.52 25.16
N TYR A 237 3.23 7.08 24.15
CA TYR A 237 1.91 7.61 23.83
C TYR A 237 0.80 6.69 24.34
N ASP A 238 -0.30 7.29 24.79
CA ASP A 238 -1.52 6.54 25.03
C ASP A 238 -2.04 5.92 23.73
N LEU A 239 -2.38 4.62 23.79
CA LEU A 239 -2.88 3.84 22.67
C LEU A 239 -4.32 3.40 22.98
N PRO A 240 -5.32 4.24 22.71
CA PRO A 240 -6.72 3.92 23.02
C PRO A 240 -7.18 2.73 22.17
N GLN A 241 -8.12 1.94 22.70
CA GLN A 241 -8.58 0.68 22.09
C GLN A 241 -9.04 0.84 20.62
N ASP A 242 -9.73 1.95 20.32
CA ASP A 242 -10.19 2.25 18.95
C ASP A 242 -9.20 3.10 18.14
N GLY A 243 -8.08 3.49 18.74
CA GLY A 243 -6.98 4.21 18.10
C GLY A 243 -6.04 3.31 17.30
N PRO A 244 -5.10 3.90 16.55
CA PRO A 244 -4.11 3.16 15.80
C PRO A 244 -3.19 2.37 16.73
N LEU A 245 -2.86 1.12 16.38
CA LEU A 245 -1.88 0.33 17.14
C LEU A 245 -0.47 0.93 16.98
N PHE A 246 -0.10 1.36 15.79
CA PHE A 246 1.21 1.92 15.49
C PHE A 246 1.14 3.43 15.29
N VAL A 247 1.94 4.16 16.06
CA VAL A 247 1.97 5.63 16.04
C VAL A 247 3.32 6.17 15.54
N GLY A 248 3.27 7.36 14.94
CA GLY A 248 4.45 8.11 14.52
C GLY A 248 5.09 8.86 15.70
N ALA A 249 6.25 9.47 15.46
CA ALA A 249 7.02 10.21 16.47
C ALA A 249 6.27 11.39 17.13
N ARG A 250 5.13 11.79 16.62
CA ARG A 250 4.26 12.84 17.18
C ARG A 250 2.93 12.29 17.73
N GLY A 251 2.83 10.98 17.96
CA GLY A 251 1.63 10.33 18.53
C GLY A 251 0.47 10.07 17.55
N GLY A 252 0.51 10.64 16.34
CA GLY A 252 -0.51 10.37 15.31
C GLY A 252 -0.28 9.03 14.60
N PRO A 253 -1.23 8.57 13.73
CA PRO A 253 -1.10 7.32 13.00
C PRO A 253 0.23 7.21 12.22
N LEU A 254 0.89 6.06 12.27
CA LEU A 254 2.15 5.84 11.55
C LEU A 254 1.94 5.90 10.03
N SER A 255 2.71 6.76 9.36
CA SER A 255 2.65 6.89 7.90
C SER A 255 3.36 5.72 7.19
N PRO A 256 2.79 5.17 6.10
CA PRO A 256 3.48 4.19 5.25
C PRO A 256 4.84 4.67 4.74
N ARG A 257 5.03 5.97 4.53
CA ARG A 257 6.31 6.55 4.09
C ARG A 257 7.41 6.33 5.13
N ILE A 258 7.09 6.41 6.42
CA ILE A 258 8.07 6.16 7.48
C ILE A 258 8.58 4.70 7.40
N VAL A 259 7.68 3.73 7.24
CA VAL A 259 8.08 2.31 7.09
C VAL A 259 8.94 2.10 5.83
N GLN A 260 8.64 2.79 4.74
CA GLN A 260 9.47 2.76 3.54
C GLN A 260 10.87 3.32 3.80
N LEU A 261 10.98 4.46 4.51
CA LEU A 261 12.27 5.05 4.90
C LEU A 261 13.07 4.13 5.82
N VAL A 262 12.42 3.42 6.74
CA VAL A 262 13.08 2.40 7.57
C VAL A 262 13.67 1.30 6.69
N MET A 263 12.92 0.79 5.72
CA MET A 263 13.45 -0.20 4.77
C MET A 263 14.60 0.35 3.91
N GLU A 264 14.54 1.62 3.49
CA GLU A 264 15.62 2.29 2.74
C GLU A 264 16.91 2.33 3.57
N ARG A 265 16.83 2.65 4.86
CA ARG A 265 17.99 2.64 5.78
C ARG A 265 18.55 1.23 5.99
N LEU A 266 17.67 0.26 6.23
CA LEU A 266 18.05 -1.15 6.43
C LEU A 266 18.74 -1.74 5.18
N ARG A 267 18.38 -1.29 3.98
CA ARG A 267 19.09 -1.70 2.76
C ARG A 267 20.58 -1.35 2.83
N GLY A 268 20.90 -0.13 3.25
CA GLY A 268 22.30 0.28 3.43
C GLY A 268 22.99 -0.50 4.54
N ALA A 269 22.37 -0.57 5.72
CA ALA A 269 22.98 -1.19 6.90
C ALA A 269 23.19 -2.72 6.75
N LEU A 270 22.30 -3.41 6.06
CA LEU A 270 22.33 -4.87 5.88
C LEU A 270 22.75 -5.31 4.47
N SER A 271 23.27 -4.38 3.64
CA SER A 271 23.68 -4.64 2.25
C SER A 271 22.57 -5.37 1.44
N LEU A 272 21.32 -4.99 1.65
CA LEU A 272 20.18 -5.59 0.95
C LEU A 272 20.02 -4.98 -0.45
N PRO A 273 19.45 -5.73 -1.41
CA PRO A 273 19.23 -5.22 -2.75
C PRO A 273 18.20 -4.06 -2.73
N ASP A 274 18.29 -3.16 -3.72
CA ASP A 274 17.35 -2.01 -3.87
C ASP A 274 15.88 -2.44 -3.98
N THR A 275 15.65 -3.69 -4.38
CA THR A 275 14.31 -4.29 -4.43
C THR A 275 13.73 -4.65 -3.07
N ALA A 276 14.52 -4.58 -1.98
CA ALA A 276 14.06 -4.81 -0.62
C ALA A 276 13.12 -3.68 -0.18
N THR A 277 11.84 -3.94 -0.23
CA THR A 277 10.75 -3.01 0.11
C THR A 277 9.77 -3.69 1.08
N PRO A 278 8.89 -2.95 1.76
CA PRO A 278 7.81 -3.58 2.54
C PRO A 278 6.97 -4.59 1.74
N HIS A 279 6.79 -4.36 0.44
CA HIS A 279 6.10 -5.31 -0.44
C HIS A 279 6.93 -6.56 -0.72
N ALA A 280 8.26 -6.41 -0.84
CA ALA A 280 9.16 -7.53 -1.01
C ALA A 280 9.17 -8.46 0.21
N LEU A 281 9.04 -7.94 1.44
CA LEU A 281 8.89 -8.76 2.65
C LEU A 281 7.66 -9.67 2.58
N ARG A 282 6.51 -9.10 2.20
CA ARG A 282 5.30 -9.89 2.00
C ARG A 282 5.43 -10.91 0.87
N HIS A 283 6.12 -10.57 -0.21
CA HIS A 283 6.42 -11.52 -1.29
C HIS A 283 7.33 -12.64 -0.82
N SER A 284 8.36 -12.31 -0.03
CA SER A 284 9.26 -13.28 0.60
C SER A 284 8.51 -14.24 1.53
N PHE A 285 7.56 -13.74 2.33
CA PHE A 285 6.66 -14.59 3.12
C PHE A 285 5.98 -15.66 2.25
N ALA A 286 5.29 -15.24 1.18
CA ALA A 286 4.60 -16.16 0.28
C ALA A 286 5.54 -17.20 -0.35
N THR A 287 6.69 -16.73 -0.86
CA THR A 287 7.67 -17.60 -1.53
C THR A 287 8.32 -18.59 -0.57
N HIS A 288 8.62 -18.15 0.66
CA HIS A 288 9.25 -19.02 1.65
C HIS A 288 8.28 -20.07 2.20
N LEU A 289 6.99 -19.73 2.37
CA LEU A 289 5.97 -20.72 2.70
C LEU A 289 5.83 -21.78 1.60
N LEU A 290 5.76 -21.33 0.34
CA LEU A 290 5.64 -22.22 -0.81
C LEU A 290 6.86 -23.15 -0.94
N ALA A 291 8.08 -22.61 -0.77
CA ALA A 291 9.31 -23.37 -0.85
C ALA A 291 9.45 -24.46 0.24
N ARG A 292 8.71 -24.33 1.34
CA ARG A 292 8.64 -25.29 2.43
C ARG A 292 7.44 -26.26 2.33
N GLY A 293 6.82 -26.33 1.17
CA GLY A 293 5.72 -27.27 0.92
C GLY A 293 4.32 -26.74 1.30
N GLY A 294 4.20 -25.45 1.62
CA GLY A 294 2.89 -24.86 1.89
C GLY A 294 2.00 -24.90 0.64
N ASP A 295 0.71 -25.23 0.82
CA ASP A 295 -0.26 -25.27 -0.26
C ASP A 295 -0.47 -23.86 -0.87
N LEU A 296 -0.35 -23.76 -2.20
CA LEU A 296 -0.48 -22.50 -2.94
C LEU A 296 -1.83 -21.83 -2.69
N ARG A 297 -2.91 -22.61 -2.60
CA ARG A 297 -4.26 -22.09 -2.38
C ARG A 297 -4.41 -21.50 -0.98
N ALA A 298 -3.92 -22.22 0.03
CA ALA A 298 -3.89 -21.74 1.42
C ALA A 298 -3.06 -20.44 1.54
N ILE A 299 -1.91 -20.35 0.86
CA ILE A 299 -1.07 -19.16 0.84
C ILE A 299 -1.80 -17.99 0.14
N GLN A 300 -2.50 -18.22 -0.97
CA GLN A 300 -3.29 -17.19 -1.65
C GLN A 300 -4.45 -16.66 -0.77
N GLU A 301 -5.09 -17.53 -0.02
CA GLU A 301 -6.14 -17.18 0.95
C GLU A 301 -5.57 -16.34 2.10
N LEU A 302 -4.46 -16.76 2.70
CA LEU A 302 -3.72 -15.99 3.72
C LEU A 302 -3.36 -14.58 3.23
N LEU A 303 -2.94 -14.47 1.99
CA LEU A 303 -2.59 -13.20 1.37
C LEU A 303 -3.81 -12.36 0.96
N GLY A 304 -5.00 -12.92 0.87
CA GLY A 304 -6.20 -12.22 0.39
C GLY A 304 -6.06 -11.79 -1.05
N HIS A 305 -5.71 -12.71 -1.96
CA HIS A 305 -5.70 -12.47 -3.40
C HIS A 305 -7.12 -12.54 -3.94
N ALA A 306 -7.56 -11.47 -4.61
CA ALA A 306 -8.96 -11.25 -5.03
C ALA A 306 -9.44 -12.08 -6.23
N SER A 307 -8.69 -13.06 -6.74
CA SER A 307 -8.98 -13.70 -8.02
C SER A 307 -9.78 -15.00 -7.97
N LEU A 308 -10.30 -15.42 -6.83
CA LEU A 308 -11.29 -16.48 -6.78
C LEU A 308 -12.53 -15.96 -6.04
N SER A 309 -13.64 -16.00 -6.75
CA SER A 309 -14.95 -15.51 -6.37
C SER A 309 -15.45 -16.11 -5.06
N THR A 310 -16.31 -15.33 -4.42
CA THR A 310 -17.19 -15.65 -3.29
C THR A 310 -16.64 -15.30 -1.91
N THR A 311 -17.49 -14.58 -1.20
CA THR A 311 -17.51 -14.37 0.24
C THR A 311 -17.57 -15.74 0.94
N GLN A 312 -16.43 -16.42 1.10
CA GLN A 312 -16.36 -17.57 1.99
C GLN A 312 -16.30 -17.02 3.42
N ILE A 313 -17.37 -17.31 4.15
CA ILE A 313 -17.41 -17.19 5.61
C ILE A 313 -16.43 -18.26 6.09
N TYR A 314 -15.27 -17.83 6.60
CA TYR A 314 -14.29 -18.75 7.20
C TYR A 314 -14.94 -19.49 8.36
N THR A 315 -15.06 -20.79 8.27
CA THR A 315 -15.41 -21.63 9.39
C THR A 315 -14.22 -21.81 10.31
N ALA A 316 -14.42 -22.18 11.56
CA ALA A 316 -13.34 -22.47 12.52
C ALA A 316 -12.38 -23.54 11.96
N VAL A 317 -12.90 -24.53 11.25
CA VAL A 317 -12.15 -25.62 10.60
C VAL A 317 -11.18 -25.11 9.52
N ASP A 318 -11.62 -24.13 8.70
CA ASP A 318 -10.76 -23.54 7.68
C ASP A 318 -9.61 -22.72 8.30
N THR A 319 -9.87 -22.07 9.42
CA THR A 319 -8.84 -21.31 10.17
C THR A 319 -7.80 -22.24 10.77
N GLU A 320 -8.20 -23.37 11.32
CA GLU A 320 -7.29 -24.33 11.95
C GLU A 320 -6.35 -24.98 10.92
N ARG A 321 -6.88 -25.38 9.77
CA ARG A 321 -6.08 -25.88 8.65
C ARG A 321 -5.07 -24.85 8.12
N LEU A 322 -5.47 -23.58 8.00
CA LEU A 322 -4.56 -22.51 7.59
C LEU A 322 -3.45 -22.28 8.61
N LEU A 323 -3.75 -22.37 9.90
CA LEU A 323 -2.78 -22.28 10.99
C LEU A 323 -1.79 -23.45 10.96
N GLU A 324 -2.23 -24.67 10.65
CA GLU A 324 -1.39 -25.83 10.54
C GLU A 324 -0.39 -25.73 9.38
N VAL A 325 -0.85 -25.37 8.18
CA VAL A 325 -0.01 -25.09 7.02
C VAL A 325 0.98 -23.97 7.31
N TYR A 326 0.54 -22.96 8.01
CA TYR A 326 1.39 -21.83 8.38
C TYR A 326 2.49 -22.25 9.37
N ARG A 327 2.15 -22.99 10.42
CA ARG A 327 3.11 -23.48 11.43
C ARG A 327 4.15 -24.40 10.82
N SER A 328 3.74 -25.34 9.96
CA SER A 328 4.65 -26.29 9.34
C SER A 328 5.61 -25.67 8.32
N ALA A 329 5.18 -24.62 7.62
CA ALA A 329 5.90 -24.04 6.49
C ALA A 329 6.60 -22.71 6.80
N HIS A 330 6.29 -22.02 7.91
CA HIS A 330 6.88 -20.71 8.16
C HIS A 330 8.32 -20.79 8.68
N PRO A 331 9.30 -20.03 8.11
CA PRO A 331 10.72 -20.08 8.51
C PRO A 331 11.02 -19.67 9.97
N ARG A 332 10.06 -19.07 10.67
CA ARG A 332 10.15 -18.65 12.08
C ARG A 332 9.20 -19.42 13.01
N ALA A 333 8.44 -20.39 12.48
CA ALA A 333 7.59 -21.23 13.29
C ALA A 333 8.41 -22.31 14.01
#